data_33c7e67fc790192af9fc3433965c52b4
#
_entry.id   33c7e67fc790192af9fc3433965c52b4
#
_cell.length_a   1.000
_cell.length_b   1.000
_cell.length_c   1.000
_cell.angle_alpha   90.00
_cell.angle_beta   90.00
_cell.angle_gamma   90.00
#
_symmetry.space_group_name_H-M   'P 1'
#
loop_
_entity.id
_entity.type
_entity.pdbx_description
1 polymer ?
#
loop_
_entity_poly.entity_id
_entity_poly.type
_entity_poly.pdbx_seq_one_letter_code
_entity_poly.pdbx_strand_id
1 'polypeptide(L)'
;FRSGIDLALLTEALAQRPGNLTTADLVTACIGIPLLLEAARRALGPALAVIALVFLAYSLAGPWMPGLLAHRGVSFTALANHQWITTEGVFGIALGVSTSFVFLFVLFGALLERAGAGHYFIQLAFSLLGHLRGGPAKAAVVASALTGVISGSSIANVVTTGTFTIPMMKRVGFSKEKAGAVEVASSVNGQIMPPVMGAAAFLMVEYVGIPYVEIIKHAFLPAAISYIALLYIVHLEALKLGMEPIGGHQPKPWLRRLTGFAFGATLISGLSMAVYYGLGWLKPALGDYALPGIALLLAAVYLGLLKIAASNAPLPAEDPDQPLTELPNTRAVLLSGLHFLLPVVVLVWCLMVERLSPGLSAFWGSVMLIIILLTQRPLLN
;
A
#
# COMPACT_ATOMS: atom_id res chain seq x y z
N PHE A 1 2.98 30.20 24.59
CA PHE A 1 2.20 29.49 23.54
C PHE A 1 0.76 29.24 24.05
N ARG A 2 -0.02 30.29 24.20
CA ARG A 2 -1.46 30.29 24.46
C ARG A 2 -2.20 30.83 23.23
N SER A 3 -2.09 30.15 22.11
CA SER A 3 -2.95 30.34 20.94
C SER A 3 -3.24 29.01 20.27
N GLY A 4 -3.43 27.96 21.06
CA GLY A 4 -4.26 26.86 20.67
C GLY A 4 -5.69 27.40 20.62
N ILE A 5 -6.02 28.12 19.56
CA ILE A 5 -7.41 28.21 19.13
C ILE A 5 -7.76 26.74 18.93
N ASP A 6 -8.51 26.19 19.88
CA ASP A 6 -8.96 24.81 19.82
C ASP A 6 -9.65 24.61 18.49
N LEU A 7 -9.00 23.89 17.58
CA LEU A 7 -9.62 23.51 16.30
C LEU A 7 -10.94 22.79 16.54
N ALA A 8 -11.06 22.10 17.69
CA ALA A 8 -12.28 21.50 18.18
C ALA A 8 -13.36 22.54 18.49
N LEU A 9 -13.02 23.68 19.11
CA LEU A 9 -13.95 24.78 19.37
C LEU A 9 -14.43 25.47 18.08
N LEU A 10 -13.58 25.55 17.07
CA LEU A 10 -13.99 26.06 15.76
C LEU A 10 -14.91 25.08 15.01
N THR A 11 -14.65 23.77 15.09
CA THR A 11 -15.50 22.76 14.48
C THR A 11 -16.84 22.61 15.20
N GLU A 12 -16.87 22.65 16.53
CA GLU A 12 -18.11 22.67 17.30
C GLU A 12 -18.90 23.95 17.03
N ALA A 13 -18.29 25.13 17.01
CA ALA A 13 -18.96 26.37 16.69
C ALA A 13 -19.53 26.40 15.25
N LEU A 14 -18.86 25.79 14.28
CA LEU A 14 -19.35 25.66 12.90
C LEU A 14 -20.48 24.63 12.80
N ALA A 15 -20.36 23.49 13.49
CA ALA A 15 -21.40 22.46 13.52
C ALA A 15 -22.71 22.91 14.17
N GLN A 16 -22.64 23.86 15.10
CA GLN A 16 -23.83 24.41 15.81
C GLN A 16 -24.61 25.44 14.99
N ARG A 17 -24.08 25.93 13.86
CA ARG A 17 -24.74 26.94 13.03
C ARG A 17 -24.77 26.57 11.54
N PRO A 18 -25.25 25.38 11.15
CA PRO A 18 -25.33 24.99 9.76
C PRO A 18 -26.19 25.95 8.96
N GLY A 19 -25.68 26.45 7.83
CA GLY A 19 -26.40 27.37 6.95
C GLY A 19 -26.39 28.86 7.37
N ASN A 20 -25.86 29.19 8.54
CA ASN A 20 -25.73 30.59 8.98
C ASN A 20 -24.27 31.04 8.95
N LEU A 21 -23.80 31.43 7.74
CA LEU A 21 -22.43 31.86 7.48
C LEU A 21 -22.17 33.26 8.03
N THR A 22 -21.05 33.41 8.73
CA THR A 22 -20.48 34.72 9.03
C THR A 22 -19.70 35.25 7.84
N THR A 23 -19.43 36.56 7.82
CA THR A 23 -18.57 37.16 6.79
C THR A 23 -17.15 36.54 6.79
N ALA A 24 -16.64 36.16 7.96
CA ALA A 24 -15.35 35.51 8.08
C ALA A 24 -15.37 34.12 7.40
N ASP A 25 -16.42 33.32 7.57
CA ASP A 25 -16.57 32.00 6.94
C ASP A 25 -16.61 32.14 5.40
N LEU A 26 -17.30 33.14 4.88
CA LEU A 26 -17.37 33.41 3.46
C LEU A 26 -16.00 33.83 2.89
N VAL A 27 -15.26 34.68 3.60
CA VAL A 27 -13.89 35.10 3.20
C VAL A 27 -12.96 33.88 3.19
N THR A 28 -13.01 33.04 4.21
CA THR A 28 -12.18 31.83 4.26
C THR A 28 -12.50 30.87 3.12
N ALA A 29 -13.77 30.69 2.74
CA ALA A 29 -14.19 29.90 1.60
C ALA A 29 -13.68 30.48 0.27
N CYS A 30 -13.82 31.81 0.09
CA CYS A 30 -13.35 32.52 -1.11
C CYS A 30 -11.82 32.43 -1.32
N ILE A 31 -11.07 32.31 -0.26
CA ILE A 31 -9.60 32.14 -0.34
C ILE A 31 -9.25 30.65 -0.44
N GLY A 32 -9.87 29.80 0.38
CA GLY A 32 -9.52 28.41 0.50
C GLY A 32 -9.83 27.58 -0.73
N ILE A 33 -11.01 27.76 -1.34
CA ILE A 33 -11.38 27.00 -2.55
C ILE A 33 -10.42 27.26 -3.73
N PRO A 34 -10.08 28.53 -4.10
CA PRO A 34 -9.08 28.77 -5.13
C PRO A 34 -7.68 28.24 -4.79
N LEU A 35 -7.24 28.36 -3.55
CA LEU A 35 -5.96 27.80 -3.11
C LEU A 35 -5.91 26.28 -3.23
N LEU A 36 -7.01 25.62 -2.88
CA LEU A 36 -7.12 24.15 -3.03
C LEU A 36 -7.08 23.74 -4.50
N LEU A 37 -7.80 24.46 -5.38
CA LEU A 37 -7.78 24.21 -6.81
C LEU A 37 -6.39 24.44 -7.41
N GLU A 38 -5.68 25.48 -6.97
CA GLU A 38 -4.30 25.74 -7.41
C GLU A 38 -3.34 24.66 -6.88
N ALA A 39 -3.49 24.21 -5.65
CA ALA A 39 -2.73 23.09 -5.11
C ALA A 39 -2.98 21.79 -5.90
N ALA A 40 -4.24 21.50 -6.20
CA ALA A 40 -4.61 20.34 -7.03
C ALA A 40 -4.02 20.45 -8.45
N ARG A 41 -4.06 21.63 -9.06
CA ARG A 41 -3.46 21.90 -10.38
C ARG A 41 -1.96 21.62 -10.39
N ARG A 42 -1.24 22.03 -9.33
CA ARG A 42 0.22 21.81 -9.22
C ARG A 42 0.55 20.34 -8.96
N ALA A 43 -0.24 19.66 -8.13
CA ALA A 43 0.03 18.28 -7.74
C ALA A 43 -0.40 17.24 -8.80
N LEU A 44 -1.57 17.42 -9.41
CA LEU A 44 -2.24 16.44 -10.28
C LEU A 44 -2.36 16.89 -11.73
N GLY A 45 -1.94 18.13 -12.05
CA GLY A 45 -2.11 18.72 -13.35
C GLY A 45 -3.44 19.49 -13.52
N PRO A 46 -3.64 20.18 -14.66
CA PRO A 46 -4.73 21.12 -14.83
C PRO A 46 -6.10 20.45 -15.02
N ALA A 47 -6.15 19.19 -15.48
CA ALA A 47 -7.40 18.55 -15.88
C ALA A 47 -8.45 18.50 -14.76
N LEU A 48 -8.06 18.02 -13.56
CA LEU A 48 -8.98 17.93 -12.42
C LEU A 48 -9.42 19.31 -11.90
N ALA A 49 -8.52 20.28 -11.88
CA ALA A 49 -8.86 21.65 -11.47
C ALA A 49 -9.87 22.29 -12.44
N VAL A 50 -9.69 22.07 -13.76
CA VAL A 50 -10.64 22.56 -14.79
C VAL A 50 -11.99 21.89 -14.63
N ILE A 51 -12.04 20.57 -14.46
CA ILE A 51 -13.30 19.84 -14.23
C ILE A 51 -14.03 20.39 -13.00
N ALA A 52 -13.31 20.56 -11.87
CA ALA A 52 -13.89 21.10 -10.66
C ALA A 52 -14.44 22.53 -10.87
N LEU A 53 -13.68 23.40 -11.55
CA LEU A 53 -14.14 24.75 -11.92
C LEU A 53 -15.39 24.72 -12.79
N VAL A 54 -15.47 23.84 -13.78
CA VAL A 54 -16.64 23.68 -14.66
C VAL A 54 -17.87 23.29 -13.82
N PHE A 55 -17.75 22.34 -12.90
CA PHE A 55 -18.87 21.94 -12.04
C PHE A 55 -19.27 23.04 -11.03
N LEU A 56 -18.33 23.78 -10.49
CA LEU A 56 -18.63 24.93 -9.62
C LEU A 56 -19.37 26.03 -10.41
N ALA A 57 -18.89 26.34 -11.62
CA ALA A 57 -19.55 27.30 -12.51
C ALA A 57 -20.96 26.81 -12.94
N TYR A 58 -21.09 25.52 -13.27
CA TYR A 58 -22.37 24.91 -13.59
C TYR A 58 -23.36 25.02 -12.44
N SER A 59 -22.93 24.75 -11.20
CA SER A 59 -23.79 24.88 -10.02
C SER A 59 -24.37 26.29 -9.83
N LEU A 60 -23.59 27.33 -10.18
CA LEU A 60 -24.05 28.73 -10.15
C LEU A 60 -24.89 29.10 -11.36
N ALA A 61 -24.55 28.56 -12.54
CA ALA A 61 -25.16 28.95 -13.83
C ALA A 61 -26.46 28.19 -14.15
N GLY A 62 -26.96 27.36 -13.25
CA GLY A 62 -28.10 26.48 -13.47
C GLY A 62 -29.31 27.08 -14.18
N PRO A 63 -29.79 28.29 -13.78
CA PRO A 63 -30.94 28.93 -14.45
C PRO A 63 -30.69 29.36 -15.88
N TRP A 64 -29.44 29.53 -16.28
CA TRP A 64 -29.06 29.96 -17.67
C TRP A 64 -28.71 28.78 -18.57
N MET A 65 -28.77 27.55 -18.04
CA MET A 65 -28.46 26.38 -18.85
C MET A 65 -29.61 25.96 -19.77
N PRO A 66 -29.34 25.46 -20.98
CA PRO A 66 -30.36 25.05 -21.91
C PRO A 66 -30.94 23.66 -21.60
N GLY A 67 -32.26 23.51 -21.80
CA GLY A 67 -32.97 22.24 -21.86
C GLY A 67 -32.71 21.31 -20.65
N LEU A 68 -32.17 20.13 -20.92
CA LEU A 68 -31.91 19.09 -19.89
C LEU A 68 -30.84 19.46 -18.86
N LEU A 69 -30.01 20.44 -19.16
CA LEU A 69 -28.98 20.93 -18.24
C LEU A 69 -29.49 22.04 -17.30
N ALA A 70 -30.70 22.55 -17.53
CA ALA A 70 -31.28 23.58 -16.72
C ALA A 70 -31.63 23.04 -15.32
N HIS A 71 -31.21 23.76 -14.29
CA HIS A 71 -31.56 23.47 -12.90
C HIS A 71 -31.74 24.80 -12.12
N ARG A 72 -32.27 24.70 -10.91
CA ARG A 72 -32.63 25.89 -10.10
C ARG A 72 -31.44 26.81 -9.80
N GLY A 73 -30.20 26.30 -9.93
CA GLY A 73 -28.99 27.00 -9.51
C GLY A 73 -28.85 27.07 -8.00
N VAL A 74 -27.65 27.42 -7.55
CA VAL A 74 -27.32 27.58 -6.14
C VAL A 74 -26.77 28.98 -5.92
N SER A 75 -27.12 29.63 -4.81
CA SER A 75 -26.52 30.92 -4.45
C SER A 75 -25.05 30.75 -4.11
N PHE A 76 -24.23 31.77 -4.33
CA PHE A 76 -22.81 31.74 -4.00
C PHE A 76 -22.58 31.39 -2.52
N THR A 77 -23.39 31.95 -1.60
CA THR A 77 -23.32 31.66 -0.16
C THR A 77 -23.61 30.20 0.14
N ALA A 78 -24.66 29.62 -0.49
CA ALA A 78 -24.98 28.21 -0.31
C ALA A 78 -23.89 27.28 -0.89
N LEU A 79 -23.29 27.64 -2.04
CA LEU A 79 -22.17 26.92 -2.62
C LEU A 79 -20.93 26.96 -1.70
N ALA A 80 -20.57 28.12 -1.19
CA ALA A 80 -19.45 28.29 -0.26
C ALA A 80 -19.69 27.52 1.04
N ASN A 81 -20.90 27.53 1.57
CA ASN A 81 -21.28 26.73 2.74
C ASN A 81 -21.08 25.25 2.50
N HIS A 82 -21.67 24.71 1.43
CA HIS A 82 -21.60 23.30 1.10
C HIS A 82 -20.16 22.84 0.85
N GLN A 83 -19.38 23.60 0.08
CA GLN A 83 -18.03 23.18 -0.33
C GLN A 83 -16.96 23.36 0.76
N TRP A 84 -17.10 24.40 1.62
CA TRP A 84 -16.01 24.77 2.53
C TRP A 84 -16.34 24.65 4.02
N ILE A 85 -17.62 24.83 4.40
CA ILE A 85 -18.00 24.89 5.83
C ILE A 85 -18.56 23.56 6.32
N THR A 86 -19.34 22.85 5.49
CA THR A 86 -19.95 21.59 5.88
C THR A 86 -18.99 20.41 5.66
N THR A 87 -19.32 19.29 6.29
CA THR A 87 -18.62 18.01 6.09
C THR A 87 -19.05 17.27 4.81
N GLU A 88 -19.80 17.91 3.92
CA GLU A 88 -20.22 17.34 2.64
C GLU A 88 -19.29 17.73 1.48
N GLY A 89 -18.55 18.84 1.64
CA GLY A 89 -17.61 19.36 0.65
C GLY A 89 -16.16 18.93 0.90
N VAL A 90 -15.26 19.93 0.89
CA VAL A 90 -13.81 19.71 1.02
C VAL A 90 -13.45 18.99 2.33
N PHE A 91 -14.10 19.35 3.43
CA PHE A 91 -13.88 18.75 4.76
C PHE A 91 -14.74 17.50 5.01
N GLY A 92 -15.22 16.88 3.96
CA GLY A 92 -16.03 15.68 4.01
C GLY A 92 -15.26 14.40 4.27
N ILE A 93 -15.94 13.28 4.04
CA ILE A 93 -15.44 11.92 4.27
C ILE A 93 -14.07 11.68 3.62
N ALA A 94 -13.87 12.15 2.39
CA ALA A 94 -12.62 11.92 1.66
C ALA A 94 -11.39 12.54 2.36
N LEU A 95 -11.50 13.76 2.89
CA LEU A 95 -10.43 14.39 3.66
C LEU A 95 -10.26 13.71 5.03
N GLY A 96 -11.36 13.40 5.71
CA GLY A 96 -11.35 12.67 6.98
C GLY A 96 -10.60 11.34 6.86
N VAL A 97 -10.91 10.55 5.86
CA VAL A 97 -10.21 9.27 5.56
C VAL A 97 -8.75 9.50 5.22
N SER A 98 -8.45 10.52 4.40
CA SER A 98 -7.07 10.84 4.00
C SER A 98 -6.19 11.16 5.20
N THR A 99 -6.67 11.98 6.13
CA THR A 99 -5.92 12.42 7.31
C THR A 99 -5.84 11.35 8.40
N SER A 100 -6.90 10.56 8.58
CA SER A 100 -6.99 9.57 9.68
C SER A 100 -6.32 8.24 9.34
N PHE A 101 -6.48 7.76 8.12
CA PHE A 101 -6.02 6.41 7.75
C PHE A 101 -4.94 6.44 6.68
N VAL A 102 -5.22 7.07 5.53
CA VAL A 102 -4.36 7.00 4.35
C VAL A 102 -2.96 7.53 4.64
N PHE A 103 -2.85 8.65 5.36
CA PHE A 103 -1.56 9.23 5.73
C PHE A 103 -0.67 8.23 6.48
N LEU A 104 -1.21 7.54 7.49
CA LEU A 104 -0.44 6.58 8.29
C LEU A 104 -0.02 5.35 7.49
N PHE A 105 -0.87 4.86 6.59
CA PHE A 105 -0.49 3.75 5.71
C PHE A 105 0.54 4.14 4.65
N VAL A 106 0.44 5.35 4.08
CA VAL A 106 1.45 5.88 3.16
C VAL A 106 2.79 6.08 3.89
N LEU A 107 2.77 6.60 5.10
CA LEU A 107 3.95 6.73 5.95
C LEU A 107 4.57 5.36 6.24
N PHE A 108 3.76 4.37 6.63
CA PHE A 108 4.20 2.99 6.85
C PHE A 108 4.89 2.42 5.60
N GLY A 109 4.26 2.55 4.43
CA GLY A 109 4.83 2.09 3.16
C GLY A 109 6.16 2.77 2.83
N ALA A 110 6.23 4.11 2.95
CA ALA A 110 7.43 4.90 2.70
C ALA A 110 8.58 4.55 3.66
N LEU A 111 8.29 4.33 4.94
CA LEU A 111 9.28 3.90 5.92
C LEU A 111 9.82 2.49 5.61
N LEU A 112 8.95 1.57 5.23
CA LEU A 112 9.35 0.20 4.91
C LEU A 112 10.19 0.12 3.63
N GLU A 113 9.85 0.94 2.64
CA GLU A 113 10.67 1.11 1.43
C GLU A 113 12.04 1.69 1.77
N ARG A 114 12.09 2.74 2.61
CA ARG A 114 13.33 3.35 3.07
C ARG A 114 14.20 2.39 3.89
N ALA A 115 13.59 1.43 4.58
CA ALA A 115 14.29 0.37 5.29
C ALA A 115 15.00 -0.63 4.35
N GLY A 116 14.59 -0.72 3.08
CA GLY A 116 15.15 -1.63 2.07
C GLY A 116 14.27 -2.84 1.75
N ALA A 117 13.04 -2.87 2.25
CA ALA A 117 12.12 -3.99 2.01
C ALA A 117 11.74 -4.15 0.53
N GLY A 118 11.64 -3.03 -0.22
CA GLY A 118 11.34 -3.09 -1.66
C GLY A 118 12.37 -3.92 -2.43
N HIS A 119 13.65 -3.63 -2.24
CA HIS A 119 14.74 -4.39 -2.86
C HIS A 119 14.72 -5.87 -2.43
N TYR A 120 14.50 -6.14 -1.15
CA TYR A 120 14.37 -7.50 -0.63
C TYR A 120 13.23 -8.28 -1.31
N PHE A 121 12.06 -7.69 -1.49
CA PHE A 121 10.92 -8.36 -2.13
C PHE A 121 11.15 -8.63 -3.61
N ILE A 122 11.81 -7.72 -4.32
CA ILE A 122 12.18 -7.91 -5.72
C ILE A 122 13.16 -9.11 -5.83
N GLN A 123 14.21 -9.14 -5.02
CA GLN A 123 15.19 -10.22 -5.00
C GLN A 123 14.56 -11.57 -4.61
N LEU A 124 13.66 -11.56 -3.63
CA LEU A 124 12.93 -12.75 -3.22
C LEU A 124 12.05 -13.30 -4.35
N ALA A 125 11.25 -12.45 -4.98
CA ALA A 125 10.40 -12.83 -6.10
C ALA A 125 11.24 -13.36 -7.28
N PHE A 126 12.39 -12.72 -7.57
CA PHE A 126 13.27 -13.13 -8.62
C PHE A 126 13.97 -14.47 -8.33
N SER A 127 14.43 -14.70 -7.10
CA SER A 127 15.01 -15.96 -6.69
C SER A 127 14.03 -17.14 -6.77
N LEU A 128 12.73 -16.87 -6.51
CA LEU A 128 11.68 -17.89 -6.55
C LEU A 128 11.21 -18.21 -7.97
N LEU A 129 11.05 -17.21 -8.82
CA LEU A 129 10.35 -17.32 -10.10
C LEU A 129 11.25 -17.09 -11.31
N GLY A 130 12.44 -16.55 -11.13
CA GLY A 130 13.36 -16.19 -12.21
C GLY A 130 13.75 -17.37 -13.09
N HIS A 131 13.81 -18.58 -12.53
CA HIS A 131 14.12 -19.81 -13.26
C HIS A 131 12.99 -20.30 -14.20
N LEU A 132 11.81 -19.72 -14.11
CA LEU A 132 10.68 -20.12 -14.95
C LEU A 132 10.77 -19.46 -16.34
N ARG A 133 10.07 -20.05 -17.32
CA ARG A 133 9.90 -19.43 -18.63
C ARG A 133 9.21 -18.05 -18.49
N GLY A 134 9.85 -16.99 -18.99
CA GLY A 134 9.45 -15.62 -18.72
C GLY A 134 9.57 -15.23 -17.24
N GLY A 135 10.50 -15.86 -16.52
CA GLY A 135 10.72 -15.72 -15.08
C GLY A 135 10.80 -14.30 -14.58
N PRO A 136 11.61 -13.42 -15.19
CA PRO A 136 11.70 -12.01 -14.76
C PRO A 136 10.36 -11.27 -14.77
N ALA A 137 9.51 -11.50 -15.78
CA ALA A 137 8.20 -10.86 -15.83
C ALA A 137 7.23 -11.41 -14.76
N LYS A 138 7.29 -12.70 -14.47
CA LYS A 138 6.52 -13.31 -13.36
C LYS A 138 7.02 -12.84 -12.01
N ALA A 139 8.33 -12.72 -11.86
CA ALA A 139 8.95 -12.16 -10.67
C ALA A 139 8.55 -10.70 -10.46
N ALA A 140 8.48 -9.90 -11.53
CA ALA A 140 7.98 -8.52 -11.48
C ALA A 140 6.53 -8.45 -10.95
N VAL A 141 5.63 -9.32 -11.44
CA VAL A 141 4.25 -9.40 -10.95
C VAL A 141 4.18 -9.72 -9.47
N VAL A 142 4.97 -10.71 -9.00
CA VAL A 142 4.98 -11.10 -7.58
C VAL A 142 5.67 -10.05 -6.71
N ALA A 143 6.78 -9.46 -7.17
CA ALA A 143 7.44 -8.37 -6.47
C ALA A 143 6.50 -7.18 -6.29
N SER A 144 5.81 -6.80 -7.37
CA SER A 144 4.81 -5.73 -7.33
C SER A 144 3.61 -6.05 -6.44
N ALA A 145 3.22 -7.34 -6.34
CA ALA A 145 2.20 -7.77 -5.38
C ALA A 145 2.68 -7.58 -3.93
N LEU A 146 3.91 -8.02 -3.61
CA LEU A 146 4.48 -7.92 -2.27
C LEU A 146 4.69 -6.46 -1.83
N THR A 147 5.18 -5.61 -2.73
CA THR A 147 5.31 -4.17 -2.47
C THR A 147 3.97 -3.45 -2.44
N GLY A 148 3.01 -3.86 -3.29
CA GLY A 148 1.65 -3.35 -3.33
C GLY A 148 0.87 -3.60 -2.04
N VAL A 149 1.06 -4.78 -1.42
CA VAL A 149 0.51 -5.12 -0.07
C VAL A 149 0.85 -4.05 0.97
N ILE A 150 1.96 -3.32 0.77
CA ILE A 150 2.54 -2.42 1.75
C ILE A 150 2.30 -0.96 1.39
N SER A 151 2.50 -0.60 0.12
CA SER A 151 2.45 0.80 -0.32
C SER A 151 1.03 1.33 -0.52
N GLY A 152 0.08 0.46 -0.89
CA GLY A 152 -1.29 0.86 -1.23
C GLY A 152 -1.39 1.84 -2.41
N SER A 153 -0.27 2.24 -3.01
CA SER A 153 -0.18 3.22 -4.09
C SER A 153 0.40 2.59 -5.35
N SER A 154 -0.40 2.54 -6.42
CA SER A 154 0.09 2.05 -7.72
C SER A 154 1.20 2.91 -8.29
N ILE A 155 1.13 4.24 -8.13
CA ILE A 155 2.14 5.16 -8.64
C ILE A 155 3.48 4.94 -7.93
N ALA A 156 3.48 4.91 -6.60
CA ALA A 156 4.68 4.62 -5.82
C ALA A 156 5.25 3.25 -6.18
N ASN A 157 4.39 2.24 -6.33
CA ASN A 157 4.80 0.89 -6.67
C ASN A 157 5.47 0.83 -8.05
N VAL A 158 4.89 1.44 -9.10
CA VAL A 158 5.51 1.52 -10.44
C VAL A 158 6.87 2.21 -10.39
N VAL A 159 7.00 3.30 -9.63
CA VAL A 159 8.27 4.04 -9.53
C VAL A 159 9.32 3.20 -8.81
N THR A 160 8.95 2.48 -7.75
CA THR A 160 9.89 1.68 -6.95
C THR A 160 10.30 0.40 -7.65
N THR A 161 9.32 -0.42 -8.05
CA THR A 161 9.61 -1.73 -8.65
C THR A 161 9.98 -1.64 -10.11
N GLY A 162 9.35 -0.73 -10.86
CA GLY A 162 9.53 -0.60 -12.30
C GLY A 162 10.94 -0.19 -12.73
N THR A 163 11.68 0.54 -11.89
CA THR A 163 13.09 0.89 -12.14
C THR A 163 13.98 -0.34 -12.29
N PHE A 164 13.64 -1.44 -11.63
CA PHE A 164 14.36 -2.72 -11.67
C PHE A 164 13.70 -3.73 -12.60
N THR A 165 12.38 -3.87 -12.51
CA THR A 165 11.64 -4.93 -13.20
C THR A 165 11.50 -4.68 -14.70
N ILE A 166 11.31 -3.41 -15.14
CA ILE A 166 11.20 -3.10 -16.57
C ILE A 166 12.49 -3.39 -17.32
N PRO A 167 13.69 -2.93 -16.89
CA PRO A 167 14.94 -3.33 -17.50
C PRO A 167 15.12 -4.86 -17.53
N MET A 168 14.80 -5.54 -16.43
CA MET A 168 14.91 -6.97 -16.29
C MET A 168 14.02 -7.74 -17.29
N MET A 169 12.78 -7.31 -17.47
CA MET A 169 11.87 -7.87 -18.48
C MET A 169 12.35 -7.65 -19.91
N LYS A 170 12.90 -6.48 -20.19
CA LYS A 170 13.47 -6.15 -21.51
C LYS A 170 14.66 -7.07 -21.86
N ARG A 171 15.53 -7.38 -20.90
CA ARG A 171 16.70 -8.26 -21.12
C ARG A 171 16.32 -9.67 -21.54
N VAL A 172 15.17 -10.18 -21.10
CA VAL A 172 14.67 -11.51 -21.47
C VAL A 172 13.81 -11.52 -22.71
N GLY A 173 13.66 -10.36 -23.40
CA GLY A 173 13.00 -10.27 -24.71
C GLY A 173 11.59 -9.70 -24.70
N PHE A 174 11.10 -9.14 -23.60
CA PHE A 174 9.86 -8.34 -23.63
C PHE A 174 10.12 -7.00 -24.32
N SER A 175 9.19 -6.54 -25.17
CA SER A 175 9.25 -5.16 -25.66
C SER A 175 9.06 -4.17 -24.52
N LYS A 176 9.54 -2.92 -24.67
CA LYS A 176 9.43 -1.86 -23.67
C LYS A 176 7.97 -1.56 -23.30
N GLU A 177 7.07 -1.63 -24.30
CA GLU A 177 5.64 -1.41 -24.11
C GLU A 177 5.00 -2.53 -23.28
N LYS A 178 5.33 -3.79 -23.56
CA LYS A 178 4.82 -4.94 -22.81
C LYS A 178 5.40 -4.98 -21.40
N ALA A 179 6.69 -4.69 -21.23
CA ALA A 179 7.30 -4.59 -19.91
C ALA A 179 6.64 -3.50 -19.05
N GLY A 180 6.42 -2.33 -19.62
CA GLY A 180 5.69 -1.25 -18.96
C GLY A 180 4.23 -1.62 -18.65
N ALA A 181 3.53 -2.29 -19.57
CA ALA A 181 2.16 -2.73 -19.35
C ALA A 181 2.03 -3.76 -18.22
N VAL A 182 2.95 -4.74 -18.15
CA VAL A 182 3.00 -5.73 -17.05
C VAL A 182 3.24 -5.04 -15.72
N GLU A 183 4.17 -4.10 -15.66
CA GLU A 183 4.51 -3.35 -14.45
C GLU A 183 3.32 -2.51 -13.97
N VAL A 184 2.69 -1.75 -14.86
CA VAL A 184 1.53 -0.93 -14.51
C VAL A 184 0.35 -1.80 -14.06
N ALA A 185 0.05 -2.89 -14.78
CA ALA A 185 -1.05 -3.78 -14.42
C ALA A 185 -0.84 -4.44 -13.06
N SER A 186 0.38 -4.91 -12.76
CA SER A 186 0.70 -5.51 -11.46
C SER A 186 0.66 -4.49 -10.32
N SER A 187 1.11 -3.26 -10.57
CA SER A 187 1.09 -2.19 -9.58
C SER A 187 -0.32 -1.69 -9.27
N VAL A 188 -1.19 -1.60 -10.27
CA VAL A 188 -2.61 -1.26 -10.07
C VAL A 188 -3.32 -2.34 -9.25
N ASN A 189 -3.04 -3.62 -9.50
CA ASN A 189 -3.56 -4.71 -8.71
C ASN A 189 -3.11 -4.65 -7.23
N GLY A 190 -1.98 -4.04 -6.94
CA GLY A 190 -1.51 -3.81 -5.57
C GLY A 190 -2.48 -2.98 -4.72
N GLN A 191 -3.27 -2.10 -5.34
CA GLN A 191 -4.26 -1.28 -4.61
C GLN A 191 -5.45 -2.07 -4.05
N ILE A 192 -5.72 -3.25 -4.59
CA ILE A 192 -6.78 -4.13 -4.07
C ILE A 192 -6.23 -5.27 -3.21
N MET A 193 -4.90 -5.37 -3.07
CA MET A 193 -4.26 -6.45 -2.31
C MET A 193 -4.24 -6.15 -0.82
N PRO A 194 -4.92 -6.94 0.03
CA PRO A 194 -4.85 -6.77 1.48
C PRO A 194 -3.44 -7.00 2.04
N PRO A 195 -3.10 -6.44 3.21
CA PRO A 195 -3.96 -5.75 4.16
C PRO A 195 -4.02 -4.22 3.99
N VAL A 196 -3.08 -3.57 3.28
CA VAL A 196 -3.01 -2.10 3.23
C VAL A 196 -4.02 -1.54 2.24
N MET A 197 -4.06 -2.08 1.02
CA MET A 197 -4.93 -1.65 -0.06
C MET A 197 -4.76 -0.15 -0.41
N GLY A 198 -5.49 0.34 -1.40
CA GLY A 198 -5.51 1.76 -1.77
C GLY A 198 -6.54 2.57 -0.97
N ALA A 199 -6.50 3.89 -1.12
CA ALA A 199 -7.40 4.82 -0.44
C ALA A 199 -8.90 4.49 -0.62
N ALA A 200 -9.28 3.89 -1.74
CA ALA A 200 -10.65 3.47 -2.01
C ALA A 200 -11.21 2.49 -0.97
N ALA A 201 -10.37 1.60 -0.44
CA ALA A 201 -10.80 0.64 0.57
C ALA A 201 -11.20 1.32 1.89
N PHE A 202 -10.51 2.40 2.27
CA PHE A 202 -10.86 3.18 3.45
C PHE A 202 -12.13 4.02 3.23
N LEU A 203 -12.33 4.53 2.02
CA LEU A 203 -13.59 5.20 1.65
C LEU A 203 -14.78 4.22 1.72
N MET A 204 -14.58 2.95 1.35
CA MET A 204 -15.63 1.93 1.48
C MET A 204 -16.07 1.72 2.94
N VAL A 205 -15.17 1.84 3.93
CA VAL A 205 -15.54 1.76 5.35
C VAL A 205 -16.63 2.78 5.67
N GLU A 206 -16.44 4.02 5.23
CA GLU A 206 -17.35 5.13 5.53
C GLU A 206 -18.64 5.09 4.69
N TYR A 207 -18.52 4.80 3.38
CA TYR A 207 -19.70 4.81 2.50
C TYR A 207 -20.57 3.56 2.63
N VAL A 208 -19.99 2.40 2.89
CA VAL A 208 -20.73 1.14 3.04
C VAL A 208 -21.11 0.88 4.51
N GLY A 209 -20.38 1.48 5.44
CA GLY A 209 -20.64 1.34 6.87
C GLY A 209 -20.24 -0.02 7.44
N ILE A 210 -19.23 -0.69 6.85
CA ILE A 210 -18.73 -1.98 7.32
C ILE A 210 -17.30 -1.87 7.86
N PRO A 211 -16.91 -2.69 8.85
CA PRO A 211 -15.56 -2.68 9.39
C PRO A 211 -14.51 -2.98 8.32
N TYR A 212 -13.33 -2.34 8.42
CA TYR A 212 -12.22 -2.53 7.47
C TYR A 212 -11.80 -3.99 7.31
N VAL A 213 -11.87 -4.79 8.38
CA VAL A 213 -11.56 -6.23 8.35
C VAL A 213 -12.49 -7.00 7.40
N GLU A 214 -13.77 -6.61 7.31
CA GLU A 214 -14.70 -7.24 6.36
C GLU A 214 -14.36 -6.86 4.92
N ILE A 215 -13.95 -5.62 4.67
CA ILE A 215 -13.47 -5.19 3.35
C ILE A 215 -12.24 -6.01 2.94
N ILE A 216 -11.27 -6.23 3.84
CA ILE A 216 -10.11 -7.09 3.62
C ILE A 216 -10.53 -8.50 3.16
N LYS A 217 -11.46 -9.12 3.87
CA LYS A 217 -11.95 -10.48 3.54
C LYS A 217 -12.56 -10.53 2.13
N HIS A 218 -13.39 -9.55 1.80
CA HIS A 218 -14.03 -9.47 0.50
C HIS A 218 -13.08 -9.09 -0.64
N ALA A 219 -12.09 -8.26 -0.38
CA ALA A 219 -11.08 -7.84 -1.37
C ALA A 219 -10.08 -8.95 -1.71
N PHE A 220 -9.83 -9.89 -0.79
CA PHE A 220 -8.81 -10.93 -0.98
C PHE A 220 -9.05 -11.79 -2.22
N LEU A 221 -10.28 -12.24 -2.45
CA LEU A 221 -10.60 -13.13 -3.58
C LEU A 221 -10.44 -12.40 -4.94
N PRO A 222 -11.00 -11.20 -5.17
CA PRO A 222 -10.76 -10.44 -6.40
C PRO A 222 -9.28 -10.16 -6.64
N ALA A 223 -8.53 -9.79 -5.61
CA ALA A 223 -7.10 -9.55 -5.71
C ALA A 223 -6.34 -10.82 -6.14
N ALA A 224 -6.60 -11.95 -5.50
CA ALA A 224 -5.97 -13.23 -5.83
C ALA A 224 -6.27 -13.65 -7.29
N ILE A 225 -7.54 -13.56 -7.72
CA ILE A 225 -7.94 -13.89 -9.09
C ILE A 225 -7.23 -12.97 -10.08
N SER A 226 -7.15 -11.67 -9.80
CA SER A 226 -6.51 -10.69 -10.69
C SER A 226 -5.01 -10.97 -10.86
N TYR A 227 -4.29 -11.28 -9.77
CA TYR A 227 -2.88 -11.64 -9.85
C TYR A 227 -2.64 -12.98 -10.55
N ILE A 228 -3.49 -13.99 -10.32
CA ILE A 228 -3.42 -15.29 -11.01
C ILE A 228 -3.64 -15.08 -12.52
N ALA A 229 -4.65 -14.29 -12.89
CA ALA A 229 -4.93 -13.97 -14.28
C ALA A 229 -3.75 -13.24 -14.94
N LEU A 230 -3.16 -12.26 -14.26
CA LEU A 230 -2.00 -11.51 -14.78
C LEU A 230 -0.78 -12.42 -14.94
N LEU A 231 -0.47 -13.28 -13.96
CA LEU A 231 0.60 -14.26 -14.06
C LEU A 231 0.39 -15.24 -15.23
N TYR A 232 -0.87 -15.63 -15.47
CA TYR A 232 -1.21 -16.50 -16.60
C TYR A 232 -1.05 -15.78 -17.94
N ILE A 233 -1.50 -14.54 -18.06
CA ILE A 233 -1.30 -13.70 -19.26
C ILE A 233 0.20 -13.53 -19.56
N VAL A 234 0.99 -13.21 -18.53
CA VAL A 234 2.45 -13.09 -18.67
C VAL A 234 3.09 -14.43 -19.10
N HIS A 235 2.56 -15.55 -18.59
CA HIS A 235 3.03 -16.87 -19.02
C HIS A 235 2.72 -17.15 -20.50
N LEU A 236 1.51 -16.85 -20.95
CA LEU A 236 1.14 -17.02 -22.37
C LEU A 236 1.96 -16.13 -23.29
N GLU A 237 2.24 -14.90 -22.86
CA GLU A 237 3.09 -13.99 -23.63
C GLU A 237 4.53 -14.49 -23.70
N ALA A 238 5.08 -15.05 -22.63
CA ALA A 238 6.40 -15.68 -22.64
C ALA A 238 6.46 -16.92 -23.56
N LEU A 239 5.37 -17.69 -23.65
CA LEU A 239 5.25 -18.81 -24.60
C LEU A 239 5.22 -18.30 -26.06
N LYS A 240 4.42 -17.26 -26.31
CA LYS A 240 4.30 -16.64 -27.65
C LYS A 240 5.62 -16.08 -28.16
N LEU A 241 6.45 -15.55 -27.26
CA LEU A 241 7.78 -15.02 -27.57
C LEU A 241 8.88 -16.11 -27.64
N GLY A 242 8.52 -17.39 -27.47
CA GLY A 242 9.48 -18.48 -27.52
C GLY A 242 10.56 -18.46 -26.43
N MET A 243 10.29 -17.77 -25.30
CA MET A 243 11.28 -17.62 -24.23
C MET A 243 11.65 -18.96 -23.59
N GLU A 244 12.92 -19.11 -23.31
CA GLU A 244 13.46 -20.28 -22.58
C GLU A 244 13.64 -19.96 -21.08
N PRO A 245 13.63 -21.00 -20.21
CA PRO A 245 13.96 -20.83 -18.80
C PRO A 245 15.42 -20.39 -18.61
N ILE A 246 15.68 -19.43 -17.74
CA ILE A 246 17.04 -18.99 -17.41
C ILE A 246 17.80 -20.13 -16.71
N GLY A 247 19.08 -20.38 -17.13
CA GLY A 247 19.96 -21.36 -16.48
C GLY A 247 19.79 -22.79 -16.93
N GLY A 248 19.10 -23.08 -18.06
CA GLY A 248 19.01 -24.42 -18.65
C GLY A 248 18.39 -25.49 -17.73
N HIS A 249 17.69 -25.07 -16.69
CA HIS A 249 17.11 -25.97 -15.69
C HIS A 249 16.04 -26.85 -16.30
N GLN A 250 16.31 -28.17 -16.33
CA GLN A 250 15.26 -29.15 -16.65
C GLN A 250 14.08 -28.98 -15.66
N PRO A 251 12.84 -29.01 -16.15
CA PRO A 251 11.69 -28.84 -15.29
C PRO A 251 11.65 -29.96 -14.24
N LYS A 252 11.74 -29.57 -12.95
CA LYS A 252 11.56 -30.52 -11.85
C LYS A 252 10.22 -31.22 -12.01
N PRO A 253 10.10 -32.53 -11.72
CA PRO A 253 8.86 -33.26 -11.84
C PRO A 253 7.75 -32.54 -11.07
N TRP A 254 6.55 -32.53 -11.63
CA TRP A 254 5.41 -31.78 -11.09
C TRP A 254 5.10 -32.11 -9.62
N LEU A 255 5.33 -33.37 -9.21
CA LEU A 255 5.16 -33.82 -7.84
C LEU A 255 6.07 -33.08 -6.86
N ARG A 256 7.33 -32.86 -7.24
CA ARG A 256 8.30 -32.12 -6.41
C ARG A 256 7.97 -30.61 -6.31
N ARG A 257 7.29 -30.06 -7.33
CA ARG A 257 6.77 -28.69 -7.28
C ARG A 257 5.57 -28.59 -6.35
N LEU A 258 4.65 -29.58 -6.46
CA LEU A 258 3.46 -29.64 -5.61
C LEU A 258 3.82 -29.85 -4.14
N THR A 259 4.77 -30.75 -3.84
CA THR A 259 5.26 -30.97 -2.46
C THR A 259 5.95 -29.74 -1.91
N GLY A 260 6.75 -29.02 -2.72
CA GLY A 260 7.39 -27.77 -2.32
C GLY A 260 6.38 -26.67 -2.02
N PHE A 261 5.36 -26.53 -2.87
CA PHE A 261 4.26 -25.58 -2.64
C PHE A 261 3.44 -25.96 -1.40
N ALA A 262 3.05 -27.21 -1.25
CA ALA A 262 2.32 -27.68 -0.09
C ALA A 262 3.11 -27.49 1.21
N PHE A 263 4.40 -27.81 1.20
CA PHE A 263 5.29 -27.56 2.35
C PHE A 263 5.38 -26.06 2.71
N GLY A 264 5.58 -25.20 1.71
CA GLY A 264 5.60 -23.75 1.92
C GLY A 264 4.28 -23.21 2.47
N ALA A 265 3.16 -23.64 1.90
CA ALA A 265 1.83 -23.26 2.38
C ALA A 265 1.57 -23.74 3.82
N THR A 266 1.94 -24.99 4.14
CA THR A 266 1.81 -25.55 5.49
C THR A 266 2.71 -24.80 6.49
N LEU A 267 3.93 -24.44 6.10
CA LEU A 267 4.86 -23.68 6.95
C LEU A 267 4.30 -22.29 7.25
N ILE A 268 3.82 -21.58 6.23
CA ILE A 268 3.24 -20.23 6.40
C ILE A 268 1.98 -20.31 7.27
N SER A 269 1.08 -21.27 7.00
CA SER A 269 -0.14 -21.45 7.79
C SER A 269 0.19 -21.84 9.23
N GLY A 270 1.14 -22.75 9.44
CA GLY A 270 1.59 -23.15 10.77
C GLY A 270 2.21 -22.00 11.55
N LEU A 271 3.05 -21.17 10.90
CA LEU A 271 3.63 -19.98 11.52
C LEU A 271 2.54 -18.94 11.87
N SER A 272 1.59 -18.71 10.98
CA SER A 272 0.46 -17.81 11.23
C SER A 272 -0.40 -18.30 12.40
N MET A 273 -0.68 -19.61 12.48
CA MET A 273 -1.38 -20.22 13.61
C MET A 273 -0.57 -20.11 14.91
N ALA A 274 0.74 -20.36 14.87
CA ALA A 274 1.61 -20.25 16.04
C ALA A 274 1.65 -18.81 16.58
N VAL A 275 1.70 -17.81 15.69
CA VAL A 275 1.63 -16.40 16.09
C VAL A 275 0.24 -16.08 16.65
N TYR A 276 -0.82 -16.49 15.97
CA TYR A 276 -2.21 -16.23 16.40
C TYR A 276 -2.53 -16.82 17.77
N TYR A 277 -2.30 -18.11 17.95
CA TYR A 277 -2.60 -18.80 19.21
C TYR A 277 -1.56 -18.49 20.29
N GLY A 278 -0.27 -18.37 19.92
CA GLY A 278 0.81 -18.10 20.86
C GLY A 278 0.63 -16.75 21.55
N LEU A 279 0.39 -15.69 20.80
CA LEU A 279 0.12 -14.37 21.39
C LEU A 279 -1.24 -14.32 22.10
N GLY A 280 -2.25 -15.04 21.57
CA GLY A 280 -3.56 -15.17 22.22
C GLY A 280 -3.50 -15.81 23.61
N TRP A 281 -2.59 -16.75 23.84
CA TRP A 281 -2.36 -17.37 25.15
C TRP A 281 -1.44 -16.54 26.05
N LEU A 282 -0.46 -15.86 25.45
CA LEU A 282 0.50 -15.05 26.17
C LEU A 282 -0.18 -13.88 26.91
N LYS A 283 -1.20 -13.29 26.29
CA LYS A 283 -1.90 -12.12 26.82
C LYS A 283 -2.62 -12.41 28.16
N PRO A 284 -3.49 -13.42 28.29
CA PRO A 284 -4.09 -13.76 29.56
C PRO A 284 -3.10 -14.33 30.58
N ALA A 285 -2.02 -14.99 30.13
CA ALA A 285 -1.00 -15.53 31.01
C ALA A 285 -0.15 -14.44 31.69
N LEU A 286 0.08 -13.33 31.02
CA LEU A 286 0.88 -12.21 31.53
C LEU A 286 0.04 -11.14 32.25
N GLY A 287 -1.30 -11.14 32.12
CA GLY A 287 -2.19 -10.17 32.75
C GLY A 287 -1.74 -8.72 32.49
N ASP A 288 -1.49 -7.96 33.56
CA ASP A 288 -1.07 -6.55 33.48
C ASP A 288 0.32 -6.36 32.82
N TYR A 289 1.15 -7.40 32.77
CA TYR A 289 2.45 -7.39 32.11
C TYR A 289 2.41 -7.81 30.65
N ALA A 290 1.21 -7.96 30.04
CA ALA A 290 1.07 -8.41 28.67
C ALA A 290 1.76 -7.47 27.67
N LEU A 291 1.57 -6.15 27.81
CA LEU A 291 2.15 -5.17 26.90
C LEU A 291 3.70 -5.18 26.94
N PRO A 292 4.36 -5.03 28.10
CA PRO A 292 5.81 -5.13 28.16
C PRO A 292 6.34 -6.51 27.77
N GLY A 293 5.63 -7.60 28.06
CA GLY A 293 6.00 -8.95 27.67
C GLY A 293 5.98 -9.16 26.15
N ILE A 294 4.94 -8.68 25.47
CA ILE A 294 4.85 -8.71 24.00
C ILE A 294 5.94 -7.84 23.37
N ALA A 295 6.19 -6.65 23.92
CA ALA A 295 7.26 -5.77 23.43
C ALA A 295 8.65 -6.43 23.57
N LEU A 296 8.92 -7.10 24.68
CA LEU A 296 10.17 -7.85 24.91
C LEU A 296 10.29 -9.02 23.93
N LEU A 297 9.21 -9.77 23.70
CA LEU A 297 9.17 -10.86 22.72
C LEU A 297 9.46 -10.35 21.30
N LEU A 298 8.82 -9.28 20.89
CA LEU A 298 9.05 -8.66 19.58
C LEU A 298 10.50 -8.18 19.44
N ALA A 299 11.07 -7.58 20.48
CA ALA A 299 12.47 -7.18 20.50
C ALA A 299 13.41 -8.39 20.38
N ALA A 300 13.14 -9.47 21.10
CA ALA A 300 13.93 -10.70 21.02
C ALA A 300 13.85 -11.35 19.64
N VAL A 301 12.65 -11.43 19.04
CA VAL A 301 12.44 -11.93 17.68
C VAL A 301 13.18 -11.05 16.68
N TYR A 302 13.06 -9.73 16.78
CA TYR A 302 13.75 -8.79 15.93
C TYR A 302 15.27 -8.97 15.96
N LEU A 303 15.88 -9.03 17.17
CA LEU A 303 17.31 -9.24 17.32
C LEU A 303 17.76 -10.60 16.79
N GLY A 304 16.95 -11.64 16.99
CA GLY A 304 17.18 -12.96 16.40
C GLY A 304 17.19 -12.94 14.87
N LEU A 305 16.19 -12.31 14.26
CA LEU A 305 16.09 -12.16 12.80
C LEU A 305 17.23 -11.31 12.24
N LEU A 306 17.63 -10.26 12.95
CA LEU A 306 18.74 -9.40 12.56
C LEU A 306 20.08 -10.16 12.61
N LYS A 307 20.30 -10.98 13.64
CA LYS A 307 21.48 -11.86 13.72
C LYS A 307 21.52 -12.87 12.58
N ILE A 308 20.37 -13.43 12.19
CA ILE A 308 20.27 -14.32 11.03
C ILE A 308 20.60 -13.52 9.76
N ALA A 309 20.07 -12.31 9.59
CA ALA A 309 20.37 -11.46 8.44
C ALA A 309 21.86 -11.11 8.36
N ALA A 310 22.49 -10.75 9.47
CA ALA A 310 23.92 -10.42 9.56
C ALA A 310 24.84 -11.60 9.21
N SER A 311 24.39 -12.84 9.48
CA SER A 311 25.17 -14.04 9.13
C SER A 311 25.10 -14.44 7.65
N ASN A 312 24.25 -13.80 6.86
CA ASN A 312 24.12 -14.02 5.43
C ASN A 312 24.76 -12.86 4.66
N ALA A 313 25.30 -13.18 3.48
CA ALA A 313 25.90 -12.16 2.63
C ALA A 313 24.87 -11.06 2.29
N PRO A 314 25.29 -9.79 2.25
CA PRO A 314 24.41 -8.71 1.80
C PRO A 314 23.90 -9.02 0.38
N LEU A 315 22.63 -8.66 0.13
CA LEU A 315 22.03 -8.82 -1.20
C LEU A 315 22.90 -8.09 -2.22
N PRO A 316 23.31 -8.73 -3.33
CA PRO A 316 24.12 -8.06 -4.34
C PRO A 316 23.37 -6.84 -4.87
N ALA A 317 24.08 -5.73 -5.00
CA ALA A 317 23.57 -4.58 -5.71
C ALA A 317 23.40 -5.02 -7.18
N GLU A 318 22.18 -5.03 -7.69
CA GLU A 318 21.95 -5.31 -9.10
C GLU A 318 22.49 -4.18 -9.95
N ASP A 319 23.47 -4.49 -10.78
CA ASP A 319 23.89 -3.63 -11.85
C ASP A 319 22.88 -3.78 -13.01
N PRO A 320 22.16 -2.71 -13.38
CA PRO A 320 21.20 -2.76 -14.47
C PRO A 320 21.81 -3.20 -15.81
N ASP A 321 23.11 -3.11 -15.98
CA ASP A 321 23.80 -3.38 -17.24
C ASP A 321 24.46 -4.76 -17.31
N GLN A 322 24.50 -5.54 -16.22
CA GLN A 322 25.04 -6.89 -16.24
C GLN A 322 24.04 -7.92 -16.78
N PRO A 323 24.49 -8.91 -17.58
CA PRO A 323 23.62 -9.98 -18.04
C PRO A 323 23.12 -10.84 -16.86
N LEU A 324 21.85 -11.23 -16.88
CA LEU A 324 21.24 -12.13 -15.89
C LEU A 324 21.75 -13.57 -16.08
N THR A 325 22.97 -13.83 -15.67
CA THR A 325 23.60 -15.16 -15.83
C THR A 325 23.32 -16.07 -14.65
N GLU A 326 23.15 -15.54 -13.46
CA GLU A 326 22.94 -16.33 -12.25
C GLU A 326 21.73 -15.84 -11.45
N LEU A 327 20.95 -16.79 -10.96
CA LEU A 327 19.83 -16.52 -10.07
C LEU A 327 20.32 -16.48 -8.61
N PRO A 328 19.88 -15.52 -7.81
CA PRO A 328 20.27 -15.46 -6.42
C PRO A 328 19.75 -16.69 -5.65
N ASN A 329 20.54 -17.15 -4.68
CA ASN A 329 20.16 -18.29 -3.85
C ASN A 329 18.95 -17.94 -2.98
N THR A 330 17.81 -18.60 -3.24
CA THR A 330 16.55 -18.34 -2.55
C THR A 330 16.66 -18.39 -1.03
N ARG A 331 17.43 -19.33 -0.47
CA ARG A 331 17.61 -19.44 0.98
C ARG A 331 18.37 -18.25 1.55
N ALA A 332 19.44 -17.83 0.90
CA ALA A 332 20.23 -16.68 1.33
C ALA A 332 19.39 -15.40 1.27
N VAL A 333 18.67 -15.18 0.16
CA VAL A 333 17.77 -14.04 0.00
C VAL A 333 16.68 -14.06 1.06
N LEU A 334 16.01 -15.18 1.28
CA LEU A 334 14.94 -15.28 2.29
C LEU A 334 15.46 -14.91 3.68
N LEU A 335 16.61 -15.43 4.09
CA LEU A 335 17.17 -15.21 5.41
C LEU A 335 17.72 -13.79 5.63
N SER A 336 18.15 -13.11 4.57
CA SER A 336 18.75 -11.77 4.66
C SER A 336 17.74 -10.66 5.02
N GLY A 337 16.44 -10.85 4.77
CA GLY A 337 15.45 -9.78 4.92
C GLY A 337 14.20 -10.16 5.71
N LEU A 338 14.17 -11.27 6.45
CA LEU A 338 13.00 -11.69 7.24
C LEU A 338 12.53 -10.64 8.25
N HIS A 339 13.44 -9.81 8.79
CA HIS A 339 13.11 -8.74 9.73
C HIS A 339 12.21 -7.65 9.12
N PHE A 340 12.20 -7.47 7.78
CA PHE A 340 11.27 -6.56 7.10
C PHE A 340 9.82 -7.03 7.12
N LEU A 341 9.57 -8.32 7.38
CA LEU A 341 8.20 -8.83 7.52
C LEU A 341 7.61 -8.52 8.90
N LEU A 342 8.44 -8.26 9.91
CA LEU A 342 7.98 -8.06 11.28
C LEU A 342 7.01 -6.87 11.44
N PRO A 343 7.25 -5.68 10.87
CA PRO A 343 6.28 -4.58 10.90
C PRO A 343 4.94 -4.92 10.24
N VAL A 344 4.97 -5.72 9.17
CA VAL A 344 3.75 -6.20 8.50
C VAL A 344 2.98 -7.16 9.42
N VAL A 345 3.69 -8.05 10.11
CA VAL A 345 3.09 -8.95 11.11
C VAL A 345 2.45 -8.15 12.24
N VAL A 346 3.15 -7.13 12.77
CA VAL A 346 2.60 -6.23 13.80
C VAL A 346 1.34 -5.52 13.30
N LEU A 347 1.37 -4.95 12.11
CA LEU A 347 0.22 -4.28 11.50
C LEU A 347 -0.98 -5.24 11.37
N VAL A 348 -0.76 -6.41 10.78
CA VAL A 348 -1.80 -7.42 10.58
C VAL A 348 -2.35 -7.93 11.92
N TRP A 349 -1.47 -8.15 12.90
CA TRP A 349 -1.86 -8.54 14.25
C TRP A 349 -2.77 -7.49 14.89
N CYS A 350 -2.34 -6.23 14.92
CA CYS A 350 -3.13 -5.13 15.48
C CYS A 350 -4.50 -5.01 14.80
N LEU A 351 -4.54 -5.19 13.47
CA LEU A 351 -5.75 -5.02 12.67
C LEU A 351 -6.72 -6.20 12.80
N MET A 352 -6.21 -7.45 12.71
CA MET A 352 -7.05 -8.66 12.59
C MET A 352 -7.36 -9.31 13.93
N VAL A 353 -6.40 -9.28 14.86
CA VAL A 353 -6.50 -9.97 16.15
C VAL A 353 -6.94 -9.02 17.25
N GLU A 354 -6.24 -7.90 17.42
CA GLU A 354 -6.59 -6.89 18.40
C GLU A 354 -7.77 -6.02 17.96
N ARG A 355 -8.17 -6.11 16.69
CA ARG A 355 -9.27 -5.35 16.08
C ARG A 355 -9.18 -3.84 16.35
N LEU A 356 -7.95 -3.33 16.37
CA LEU A 356 -7.71 -1.91 16.47
C LEU A 356 -8.17 -1.18 15.21
N SER A 357 -8.38 0.13 15.31
CA SER A 357 -8.68 0.94 14.13
C SER A 357 -7.54 0.82 13.10
N PRO A 358 -7.83 0.96 11.79
CA PRO A 358 -6.80 0.90 10.76
C PRO A 358 -5.65 1.88 11.01
N GLY A 359 -5.97 3.12 11.44
CA GLY A 359 -4.97 4.14 11.76
C GLY A 359 -4.06 3.73 12.91
N LEU A 360 -4.61 3.19 14.00
CA LEU A 360 -3.82 2.77 15.14
C LEU A 360 -2.95 1.55 14.81
N SER A 361 -3.44 0.65 13.97
CA SER A 361 -2.67 -0.50 13.48
C SER A 361 -1.48 -0.06 12.63
N ALA A 362 -1.68 0.89 11.72
CA ALA A 362 -0.62 1.47 10.90
C ALA A 362 0.38 2.28 11.76
N PHE A 363 -0.08 2.95 12.81
CA PHE A 363 0.78 3.64 13.77
C PHE A 363 1.77 2.67 14.44
N TRP A 364 1.30 1.55 15.02
CA TRP A 364 2.17 0.57 15.66
C TRP A 364 3.12 -0.12 14.69
N GLY A 365 2.66 -0.42 13.46
CA GLY A 365 3.52 -0.89 12.39
C GLY A 365 4.63 0.12 12.04
N SER A 366 4.29 1.42 11.98
CA SER A 366 5.24 2.50 11.72
C SER A 366 6.25 2.69 12.87
N VAL A 367 5.82 2.57 14.12
CA VAL A 367 6.72 2.59 15.29
C VAL A 367 7.76 1.47 15.18
N MET A 368 7.32 0.25 14.83
CA MET A 368 8.26 -0.86 14.63
C MET A 368 9.24 -0.58 13.49
N LEU A 369 8.79 0.03 12.41
CA LEU A 369 9.66 0.43 11.29
C LEU A 369 10.69 1.49 11.68
N ILE A 370 10.30 2.48 12.48
CA ILE A 370 11.22 3.50 13.00
C ILE A 370 12.31 2.82 13.84
N ILE A 371 11.94 1.87 14.69
CA ILE A 371 12.91 1.09 15.48
C ILE A 371 13.87 0.35 14.53
N ILE A 372 13.38 -0.33 13.50
CA ILE A 372 14.21 -1.02 12.51
C ILE A 372 15.16 -0.04 11.81
N LEU A 373 14.65 1.09 11.32
CA LEU A 373 15.46 2.09 10.61
C LEU A 373 16.60 2.65 11.47
N LEU A 374 16.35 2.86 12.76
CA LEU A 374 17.34 3.40 13.68
C LEU A 374 18.37 2.36 14.12
N THR A 375 17.97 1.09 14.20
CA THR A 375 18.79 0.05 14.85
C THR A 375 19.42 -0.94 13.87
N GLN A 376 18.86 -1.15 12.68
CA GLN A 376 19.37 -2.16 11.74
C GLN A 376 20.81 -1.90 11.30
N ARG A 377 21.18 -0.66 10.96
CA ARG A 377 22.55 -0.33 10.50
C ARG A 377 23.60 -0.51 11.59
N PRO A 378 23.42 0.06 12.81
CA PRO A 378 24.38 -0.13 13.90
C PRO A 378 24.54 -1.59 14.36
N LEU A 379 23.50 -2.43 14.16
CA LEU A 379 23.51 -3.82 14.60
C LEU A 379 23.94 -4.82 13.51
N LEU A 380 23.91 -4.40 12.23
CA LEU A 380 24.40 -5.20 11.09
C LEU A 380 25.88 -4.96 10.80
N ASN A 381 26.45 -3.81 11.22
CA ASN A 381 27.86 -3.47 11.13
C ASN A 381 28.61 -3.86 12.42
#